data_133b6be7b199c599afbb9374f86c8b3c
#
_entry.id   133b6be7b199c599afbb9374f86c8b3c
#
_cell.length_a   1.000
_cell.length_b   1.000
_cell.length_c   1.000
_cell.angle_alpha   90.00
_cell.angle_beta   90.00
_cell.angle_gamma   90.00
#
_symmetry.space_group_name_H-M   'P 1'
#
loop_
_entity.id
_entity.type
_entity.pdbx_description
1 polymer ?
#
loop_
_entity_poly.entity_id
_entity_poly.type
_entity_poly.pdbx_seq_one_letter_code
_entity_poly.pdbx_strand_id
1 'polypeptide(L)'
;MKKVLAIVLALAMVLSVTSVLAESKGMIYGIYKAGDQTWFIDEGVAAESAAKEAGYDFTFVDAKMSPEEYLKAIDNAIANQAVGVVTCIPDQTMSQAAVDKLVEAGIPVVAADDALQDAEENLLAPWVGINAYVIGEANGAWLADYATANELVADAECALLIMTMDTVSSCVPRAEGEYDKFTELCPDFDAARIFKADYDGTTDKGNTAAAAVLTAHPEIKKWLVTGANEEGTVGALRALESAGLDADACVVGLGAYMAKDEWKKEGPNAMKASAYFSSDSVGRGSVDVLIKLINGEEVEERTAVDAIVVTPETYVEVMGTYAE
;
A
#
# COMPACT_ATOMS: atom_id res chain seq x y z
N MET A 1 15.20 -62.07 -28.09
CA MET A 1 15.70 -60.68 -28.10
C MET A 1 14.74 -59.72 -28.84
N LYS A 2 14.23 -60.00 -30.05
CA LYS A 2 13.31 -59.06 -30.75
C LYS A 2 11.97 -58.80 -30.05
N LYS A 3 11.41 -59.77 -29.29
CA LYS A 3 10.15 -59.61 -28.57
C LYS A 3 10.28 -58.81 -27.25
N VAL A 4 11.45 -58.86 -26.62
CA VAL A 4 11.74 -58.06 -25.43
C VAL A 4 11.97 -56.61 -25.80
N LEU A 5 12.60 -56.33 -26.94
CA LEU A 5 12.84 -54.97 -27.44
C LEU A 5 11.51 -54.26 -27.82
N ALA A 6 10.53 -55.01 -28.38
CA ALA A 6 9.20 -54.47 -28.72
C ALA A 6 8.37 -54.10 -27.46
N ILE A 7 8.49 -54.83 -26.36
CA ILE A 7 7.82 -54.55 -25.11
C ILE A 7 8.45 -53.34 -24.42
N VAL A 8 9.78 -53.17 -24.46
CA VAL A 8 10.45 -51.98 -23.89
C VAL A 8 10.12 -50.73 -24.70
N LEU A 9 9.99 -50.77 -26.03
CA LEU A 9 9.55 -49.64 -26.84
C LEU A 9 8.06 -49.30 -26.60
N ALA A 10 7.19 -50.28 -26.36
CA ALA A 10 5.77 -50.02 -26.06
C ALA A 10 5.58 -49.43 -24.65
N LEU A 11 6.39 -49.81 -23.65
CA LEU A 11 6.40 -49.18 -22.33
C LEU A 11 7.01 -47.76 -22.36
N ALA A 12 7.97 -47.46 -23.22
CA ALA A 12 8.56 -46.13 -23.40
C ALA A 12 7.57 -45.14 -24.06
N MET A 13 6.62 -45.61 -24.86
CA MET A 13 5.58 -44.77 -25.48
C MET A 13 4.38 -44.48 -24.53
N VAL A 14 4.22 -45.23 -23.46
CA VAL A 14 3.16 -45.00 -22.44
C VAL A 14 3.65 -44.01 -21.36
N LEU A 15 4.94 -43.72 -21.34
CA LEU A 15 5.54 -42.70 -20.47
C LEU A 15 5.78 -41.35 -21.20
N SER A 16 5.20 -41.11 -22.35
CA SER A 16 4.95 -39.75 -22.80
C SER A 16 3.93 -39.15 -21.82
N VAL A 17 4.45 -38.58 -20.76
CA VAL A 17 3.74 -37.65 -19.87
C VAL A 17 3.18 -36.58 -20.79
N THR A 18 1.94 -36.73 -21.19
CA THR A 18 1.14 -35.57 -21.60
C THR A 18 1.14 -34.70 -20.34
N SER A 19 2.01 -33.68 -20.33
CA SER A 19 1.71 -32.49 -19.54
C SER A 19 0.36 -32.04 -20.05
N VAL A 20 -0.70 -32.48 -19.40
CA VAL A 20 -2.01 -31.86 -19.51
C VAL A 20 -1.74 -30.45 -18.98
N LEU A 21 -1.52 -29.50 -19.89
CA LEU A 21 -1.68 -28.08 -19.54
C LEU A 21 -3.09 -28.03 -18.98
N ALA A 22 -3.20 -27.79 -17.69
CA ALA A 22 -4.49 -27.60 -17.06
C ALA A 22 -5.19 -26.47 -17.86
N GLU A 23 -6.36 -26.78 -18.39
CA GLU A 23 -7.17 -25.78 -19.09
C GLU A 23 -7.43 -24.62 -18.13
N SER A 24 -7.28 -23.38 -18.60
CA SER A 24 -7.54 -22.20 -17.77
C SER A 24 -8.96 -22.22 -17.24
N LYS A 25 -9.14 -21.84 -15.99
CA LYS A 25 -10.45 -21.71 -15.34
C LYS A 25 -11.24 -20.50 -15.85
N GLY A 26 -10.62 -19.64 -16.68
CA GLY A 26 -11.21 -18.45 -17.26
C GLY A 26 -10.33 -17.22 -17.10
N MET A 27 -10.77 -16.09 -17.65
CA MET A 27 -10.04 -14.84 -17.69
C MET A 27 -10.50 -13.90 -16.58
N ILE A 28 -9.59 -13.45 -15.73
CA ILE A 28 -9.78 -12.35 -14.77
C ILE A 28 -9.27 -11.06 -15.42
N TYR A 29 -10.02 -9.98 -15.30
CA TYR A 29 -9.60 -8.64 -15.70
C TYR A 29 -9.16 -7.84 -14.48
N GLY A 30 -7.94 -7.29 -14.51
CA GLY A 30 -7.44 -6.28 -13.59
C GLY A 30 -7.50 -4.91 -14.26
N ILE A 31 -8.47 -4.07 -13.90
CA ILE A 31 -8.68 -2.75 -14.51
C ILE A 31 -8.20 -1.69 -13.52
N TYR A 32 -7.04 -1.08 -13.81
CA TYR A 32 -6.37 -0.13 -12.92
C TYR A 32 -6.45 1.29 -13.46
N LYS A 33 -6.65 2.26 -12.59
CA LYS A 33 -6.84 3.67 -12.96
C LYS A 33 -5.62 4.29 -13.65
N ALA A 34 -4.39 3.84 -13.34
CA ALA A 34 -3.14 4.45 -13.83
C ALA A 34 -2.06 3.37 -14.03
N GLY A 35 -1.93 2.85 -15.23
CA GLY A 35 -0.94 1.83 -15.58
C GLY A 35 0.47 2.35 -15.83
N ASP A 36 0.72 3.63 -15.64
CA ASP A 36 2.04 4.29 -15.71
C ASP A 36 2.63 4.60 -14.32
N GLN A 37 1.87 4.36 -13.25
CA GLN A 37 2.33 4.52 -11.87
C GLN A 37 2.82 3.20 -11.31
N THR A 38 4.00 3.20 -10.70
CA THR A 38 4.66 2.00 -10.15
C THR A 38 3.75 1.22 -9.20
N TRP A 39 3.01 1.91 -8.34
CA TRP A 39 2.07 1.27 -7.40
C TRP A 39 1.10 0.31 -8.10
N PHE A 40 0.40 0.79 -9.15
CA PHE A 40 -0.60 -0.02 -9.87
C PHE A 40 0.03 -1.04 -10.81
N ILE A 41 1.26 -0.79 -11.30
CA ILE A 41 2.02 -1.79 -12.07
C ILE A 41 2.35 -2.98 -11.15
N ASP A 42 2.91 -2.74 -9.99
CA ASP A 42 3.29 -3.77 -9.02
C ASP A 42 2.07 -4.53 -8.50
N GLU A 43 0.99 -3.80 -8.16
CA GLU A 43 -0.29 -4.40 -7.76
C GLU A 43 -0.86 -5.33 -8.84
N GLY A 44 -0.83 -4.88 -10.10
CA GLY A 44 -1.30 -5.67 -11.23
C GLY A 44 -0.43 -6.90 -11.51
N VAL A 45 0.89 -6.79 -11.38
CA VAL A 45 1.83 -7.93 -11.49
C VAL A 45 1.57 -8.97 -10.40
N ALA A 46 1.32 -8.52 -9.18
CA ALA A 46 1.00 -9.39 -8.06
C ALA A 46 -0.36 -10.09 -8.23
N ALA A 47 -1.37 -9.35 -8.71
CA ALA A 47 -2.68 -9.89 -9.03
C ALA A 47 -2.59 -10.93 -10.17
N GLU A 48 -1.84 -10.66 -11.23
CA GLU A 48 -1.59 -11.61 -12.32
C GLU A 48 -0.93 -12.90 -11.82
N SER A 49 0.06 -12.76 -10.93
CA SER A 49 0.76 -13.91 -10.33
C SER A 49 -0.21 -14.76 -9.52
N ALA A 50 -1.01 -14.15 -8.63
CA ALA A 50 -2.01 -14.85 -7.82
C ALA A 50 -3.06 -15.55 -8.66
N ALA A 51 -3.57 -14.88 -9.73
CA ALA A 51 -4.53 -15.47 -10.67
C ALA A 51 -3.96 -16.71 -11.36
N LYS A 52 -2.72 -16.62 -11.88
CA LYS A 52 -2.04 -17.74 -12.54
C LYS A 52 -1.78 -18.91 -11.60
N GLU A 53 -1.34 -18.64 -10.38
CA GLU A 53 -1.12 -19.66 -9.34
C GLU A 53 -2.44 -20.41 -9.03
N ALA A 54 -3.58 -19.72 -9.08
CA ALA A 54 -4.89 -20.29 -8.89
C ALA A 54 -5.49 -20.97 -10.17
N GLY A 55 -4.79 -20.87 -11.31
CA GLY A 55 -5.17 -21.51 -12.58
C GLY A 55 -6.10 -20.66 -13.47
N TYR A 56 -6.11 -19.34 -13.28
CA TYR A 56 -6.81 -18.37 -14.12
C TYR A 56 -5.85 -17.64 -15.04
N ASP A 57 -6.33 -17.21 -16.19
CA ASP A 57 -5.66 -16.21 -16.99
C ASP A 57 -5.96 -14.81 -16.43
N PHE A 58 -5.06 -13.86 -16.69
CA PHE A 58 -5.22 -12.49 -16.22
C PHE A 58 -4.91 -11.48 -17.33
N THR A 59 -5.69 -10.42 -17.40
CA THR A 59 -5.47 -9.30 -18.32
C THR A 59 -5.39 -8.00 -17.52
N PHE A 60 -4.21 -7.37 -17.53
CA PHE A 60 -4.03 -6.02 -17.00
C PHE A 60 -4.55 -4.99 -18.00
N VAL A 61 -5.38 -4.06 -17.55
CA VAL A 61 -5.91 -2.95 -18.35
C VAL A 61 -5.65 -1.62 -17.65
N ASP A 62 -4.94 -0.74 -18.33
CA ASP A 62 -4.71 0.64 -17.92
C ASP A 62 -5.86 1.55 -18.36
N ALA A 63 -6.60 2.11 -17.41
CA ALA A 63 -7.68 3.07 -17.68
C ALA A 63 -7.18 4.51 -17.88
N LYS A 64 -5.88 4.79 -17.74
CA LYS A 64 -5.21 6.08 -18.05
C LYS A 64 -5.84 7.28 -17.34
N MET A 65 -6.28 7.10 -16.11
CA MET A 65 -7.03 8.10 -15.34
C MET A 65 -8.25 8.65 -16.10
N SER A 66 -8.79 7.85 -17.07
CA SER A 66 -9.91 8.23 -17.92
C SER A 66 -11.18 7.45 -17.56
N PRO A 67 -12.24 8.12 -17.12
CA PRO A 67 -13.56 7.51 -16.92
C PRO A 67 -14.10 6.78 -18.16
N GLU A 68 -13.86 7.31 -19.36
CA GLU A 68 -14.30 6.70 -20.61
C GLU A 68 -13.56 5.39 -20.90
N GLU A 69 -12.21 5.38 -20.80
CA GLU A 69 -11.41 4.17 -21.00
C GLU A 69 -11.71 3.11 -19.93
N TYR A 70 -12.01 3.53 -18.71
CA TYR A 70 -12.41 2.64 -17.62
C TYR A 70 -13.72 1.89 -17.94
N LEU A 71 -14.80 2.60 -18.32
CA LEU A 71 -16.07 1.98 -18.70
C LEU A 71 -15.92 1.09 -19.94
N LYS A 72 -15.12 1.49 -20.90
CA LYS A 72 -14.80 0.68 -22.08
C LYS A 72 -14.05 -0.61 -21.71
N ALA A 73 -13.16 -0.55 -20.72
CA ALA A 73 -12.49 -1.74 -20.20
C ALA A 73 -13.48 -2.72 -19.54
N ILE A 74 -14.48 -2.22 -18.80
CA ILE A 74 -15.57 -3.01 -18.26
C ILE A 74 -16.39 -3.65 -19.39
N ASP A 75 -16.78 -2.88 -20.40
CA ASP A 75 -17.53 -3.41 -21.55
C ASP A 75 -16.73 -4.49 -22.30
N ASN A 76 -15.39 -4.34 -22.39
CA ASN A 76 -14.52 -5.36 -22.96
C ASN A 76 -14.45 -6.62 -22.09
N ALA A 77 -14.38 -6.49 -20.76
CA ALA A 77 -14.39 -7.63 -19.84
C ALA A 77 -15.70 -8.44 -19.99
N ILE A 78 -16.85 -7.75 -20.08
CA ILE A 78 -18.15 -8.36 -20.30
C ILE A 78 -18.21 -9.07 -21.67
N ALA A 79 -17.79 -8.39 -22.73
CA ALA A 79 -17.80 -8.94 -24.09
C ALA A 79 -16.91 -10.19 -24.23
N ASN A 80 -15.81 -10.24 -23.49
CA ASN A 80 -14.88 -11.38 -23.46
C ASN A 80 -15.24 -12.44 -22.40
N GLN A 81 -16.41 -12.32 -21.77
CA GLN A 81 -16.90 -13.29 -20.78
C GLN A 81 -15.92 -13.52 -19.63
N ALA A 82 -15.38 -12.41 -19.08
CA ALA A 82 -14.53 -12.47 -17.90
C ALA A 82 -15.23 -13.23 -16.77
N VAL A 83 -14.50 -14.05 -16.05
CA VAL A 83 -15.03 -14.80 -14.90
C VAL A 83 -15.04 -13.97 -13.62
N GLY A 84 -14.32 -12.83 -13.62
CA GLY A 84 -14.27 -11.87 -12.54
C GLY A 84 -13.45 -10.64 -12.89
N VAL A 85 -13.64 -9.57 -12.12
CA VAL A 85 -12.96 -8.29 -12.29
C VAL A 85 -12.37 -7.83 -10.94
N VAL A 86 -11.08 -7.51 -10.93
CA VAL A 86 -10.43 -6.68 -9.89
C VAL A 86 -10.29 -5.28 -10.46
N THR A 87 -10.65 -4.24 -9.72
CA THR A 87 -10.60 -2.90 -10.28
C THR A 87 -10.27 -1.81 -9.28
N CYS A 88 -9.43 -0.86 -9.72
CA CYS A 88 -9.17 0.43 -9.08
C CYS A 88 -9.75 1.54 -9.96
N ILE A 89 -10.75 2.24 -9.47
CA ILE A 89 -11.55 3.20 -10.24
C ILE A 89 -10.88 4.59 -10.31
N PRO A 90 -10.87 5.26 -11.48
CA PRO A 90 -10.29 6.61 -11.60
C PRO A 90 -11.19 7.73 -11.05
N ASP A 91 -12.51 7.48 -10.94
CA ASP A 91 -13.51 8.43 -10.45
C ASP A 91 -14.63 7.67 -9.74
N GLN A 92 -14.73 7.82 -8.43
CA GLN A 92 -15.68 7.11 -7.60
C GLN A 92 -17.16 7.44 -7.92
N THR A 93 -17.45 8.57 -8.54
CA THR A 93 -18.82 8.90 -8.97
C THR A 93 -19.37 7.91 -10.01
N MET A 94 -18.51 7.11 -10.62
CA MET A 94 -18.87 6.07 -11.59
C MET A 94 -19.08 4.69 -10.97
N SER A 95 -18.85 4.54 -9.68
CA SER A 95 -18.88 3.23 -9.00
C SER A 95 -20.19 2.49 -9.25
N GLN A 96 -21.34 3.15 -9.08
CA GLN A 96 -22.65 2.53 -9.30
C GLN A 96 -22.81 2.01 -10.73
N ALA A 97 -22.47 2.85 -11.72
CA ALA A 97 -22.61 2.46 -13.14
C ALA A 97 -21.69 1.30 -13.52
N ALA A 98 -20.49 1.25 -12.94
CA ALA A 98 -19.53 0.17 -13.16
C ALA A 98 -20.01 -1.16 -12.56
N VAL A 99 -20.45 -1.11 -11.30
CA VAL A 99 -20.92 -2.31 -10.59
C VAL A 99 -22.21 -2.85 -11.24
N ASP A 100 -23.18 -1.98 -11.56
CA ASP A 100 -24.44 -2.39 -12.20
C ASP A 100 -24.19 -3.18 -13.50
N LYS A 101 -23.27 -2.70 -14.37
CA LYS A 101 -22.90 -3.40 -15.61
C LYS A 101 -22.34 -4.80 -15.36
N LEU A 102 -21.46 -4.96 -14.37
CA LEU A 102 -20.84 -6.24 -14.02
C LEU A 102 -21.85 -7.20 -13.37
N VAL A 103 -22.69 -6.68 -12.48
CA VAL A 103 -23.76 -7.46 -11.82
C VAL A 103 -24.79 -7.94 -12.85
N GLU A 104 -25.25 -7.08 -13.78
CA GLU A 104 -26.15 -7.48 -14.88
C GLU A 104 -25.55 -8.56 -15.77
N ALA A 105 -24.22 -8.54 -15.95
CA ALA A 105 -23.51 -9.58 -16.71
C ALA A 105 -23.21 -10.85 -15.88
N GLY A 106 -23.50 -10.85 -14.56
CA GLY A 106 -23.20 -11.95 -13.66
C GLY A 106 -21.70 -12.11 -13.35
N ILE A 107 -20.92 -11.05 -13.48
CA ILE A 107 -19.46 -11.05 -13.25
C ILE A 107 -19.16 -10.50 -11.86
N PRO A 108 -18.57 -11.29 -10.94
CA PRO A 108 -18.16 -10.80 -9.64
C PRO A 108 -17.04 -9.78 -9.77
N VAL A 109 -17.05 -8.79 -8.87
CA VAL A 109 -16.09 -7.67 -8.84
C VAL A 109 -15.55 -7.45 -7.43
N VAL A 110 -14.28 -7.13 -7.35
CA VAL A 110 -13.58 -6.69 -6.14
C VAL A 110 -12.94 -5.33 -6.40
N ALA A 111 -13.19 -4.38 -5.50
CA ALA A 111 -12.52 -3.09 -5.50
C ALA A 111 -11.12 -3.25 -4.90
N ALA A 112 -10.09 -2.83 -5.62
CA ALA A 112 -8.71 -2.80 -5.16
C ALA A 112 -8.28 -1.35 -4.93
N ASP A 113 -7.59 -1.08 -3.84
CA ASP A 113 -7.07 0.22 -3.43
C ASP A 113 -8.19 1.26 -3.16
N ASP A 114 -8.90 1.72 -4.20
CA ASP A 114 -10.04 2.62 -4.05
C ASP A 114 -11.38 1.85 -3.99
N ALA A 115 -12.18 2.16 -2.98
CA ALA A 115 -13.48 1.52 -2.81
C ALA A 115 -14.48 1.93 -3.91
N LEU A 116 -15.29 0.97 -4.35
CA LEU A 116 -16.48 1.25 -5.15
C LEU A 116 -17.63 1.59 -4.20
N GLN A 117 -18.13 2.83 -4.25
CA GLN A 117 -19.09 3.36 -3.28
C GLN A 117 -20.25 4.05 -3.97
N ASP A 118 -21.41 4.01 -3.31
CA ASP A 118 -22.57 4.85 -3.68
C ASP A 118 -22.40 6.29 -3.15
N ALA A 119 -23.43 7.12 -3.36
CA ALA A 119 -23.41 8.52 -2.91
C ALA A 119 -23.50 8.69 -1.38
N GLU A 120 -23.91 7.66 -0.67
CA GLU A 120 -23.96 7.56 0.78
C GLU A 120 -22.73 6.86 1.38
N GLU A 121 -21.68 6.62 0.57
CA GLU A 121 -20.43 5.97 0.94
C GLU A 121 -20.56 4.48 1.33
N ASN A 122 -21.69 3.83 1.01
CA ASN A 122 -21.82 2.38 1.19
C ASN A 122 -21.03 1.64 0.12
N LEU A 123 -20.39 0.52 0.50
CA LEU A 123 -19.68 -0.32 -0.45
C LEU A 123 -20.63 -1.01 -1.42
N LEU A 124 -20.30 -0.93 -2.70
CA LEU A 124 -21.01 -1.62 -3.78
C LEU A 124 -20.38 -2.97 -4.16
N ALA A 125 -19.14 -3.19 -3.72
CA ALA A 125 -18.39 -4.43 -3.91
C ALA A 125 -17.42 -4.64 -2.75
N PRO A 126 -16.99 -5.87 -2.46
CA PRO A 126 -15.92 -6.11 -1.50
C PRO A 126 -14.66 -5.31 -1.88
N TRP A 127 -14.03 -4.75 -0.86
CA TRP A 127 -12.86 -3.90 -1.00
C TRP A 127 -11.63 -4.54 -0.36
N VAL A 128 -10.52 -4.47 -1.07
CA VAL A 128 -9.19 -4.82 -0.58
C VAL A 128 -8.25 -3.63 -0.79
N GLY A 129 -7.64 -3.14 0.27
CA GLY A 129 -6.76 -1.97 0.16
C GLY A 129 -6.08 -1.65 1.47
N ILE A 130 -5.47 -0.47 1.55
CA ILE A 130 -4.76 0.00 2.73
C ILE A 130 -5.70 0.77 3.66
N ASN A 131 -5.65 0.47 4.96
CA ASN A 131 -6.34 1.29 5.95
C ASN A 131 -5.44 2.43 6.39
N ALA A 132 -5.68 3.62 5.85
CA ALA A 132 -4.86 4.80 6.09
C ALA A 132 -4.71 5.15 7.58
N TYR A 133 -5.79 5.04 8.36
CA TYR A 133 -5.76 5.33 9.80
C TYR A 133 -4.89 4.29 10.55
N VAL A 134 -5.08 2.99 10.27
CA VAL A 134 -4.30 1.91 10.92
C VAL A 134 -2.80 1.99 10.58
N ILE A 135 -2.46 2.41 9.35
CA ILE A 135 -1.07 2.68 8.97
C ILE A 135 -0.48 3.79 9.83
N GLY A 136 -1.25 4.87 10.04
CA GLY A 136 -0.85 5.95 10.95
C GLY A 136 -0.70 5.46 12.39
N GLU A 137 -1.64 4.64 12.89
CA GLU A 137 -1.52 4.03 14.22
C GLU A 137 -0.24 3.21 14.37
N ALA A 138 0.18 2.47 13.34
CA ALA A 138 1.42 1.69 13.39
C ALA A 138 2.65 2.59 13.57
N ASN A 139 2.73 3.70 12.84
CA ASN A 139 3.80 4.69 13.00
C ASN A 139 3.74 5.36 14.39
N GLY A 140 2.55 5.79 14.83
CA GLY A 140 2.34 6.40 16.13
C GLY A 140 2.75 5.48 17.29
N ALA A 141 2.42 4.19 17.21
CA ALA A 141 2.81 3.17 18.18
C ALA A 141 4.33 2.99 18.22
N TRP A 142 4.97 2.85 17.05
CA TRP A 142 6.42 2.68 16.97
C TRP A 142 7.17 3.89 17.53
N LEU A 143 6.71 5.12 17.23
CA LEU A 143 7.27 6.36 17.78
C LEU A 143 7.10 6.46 19.30
N ALA A 144 5.94 6.03 19.84
CA ALA A 144 5.69 6.01 21.28
C ALA A 144 6.63 5.05 22.00
N ASP A 145 6.85 3.86 21.44
CA ASP A 145 7.82 2.89 21.95
C ASP A 145 9.25 3.47 21.93
N TYR A 146 9.63 4.11 20.82
CA TYR A 146 10.92 4.76 20.68
C TYR A 146 11.10 5.89 21.71
N ALA A 147 10.09 6.77 21.85
CA ALA A 147 10.12 7.87 22.79
C ALA A 147 10.25 7.37 24.26
N THR A 148 9.55 6.30 24.59
CA THR A 148 9.60 5.68 25.93
C THR A 148 10.96 5.04 26.19
N ALA A 149 11.48 4.27 25.23
CA ALA A 149 12.77 3.58 25.38
C ALA A 149 13.96 4.54 25.49
N ASN A 150 13.84 5.75 24.93
CA ASN A 150 14.88 6.78 24.95
C ASN A 150 14.62 7.91 25.98
N GLU A 151 13.65 7.72 26.89
CA GLU A 151 13.31 8.67 27.97
C GLU A 151 12.90 10.08 27.45
N LEU A 152 12.29 10.15 26.24
CA LEU A 152 11.94 11.40 25.57
C LEU A 152 10.56 11.95 25.99
N VAL A 153 9.69 11.11 26.57
CA VAL A 153 8.30 11.50 26.92
C VAL A 153 8.28 12.69 27.89
N ALA A 154 9.12 12.68 28.93
CA ALA A 154 9.21 13.75 29.92
C ALA A 154 10.27 14.83 29.56
N ASP A 155 11.02 14.67 28.49
CA ASP A 155 12.08 15.59 28.08
C ASP A 155 11.47 16.87 27.48
N ALA A 156 11.65 18.01 28.14
CA ALA A 156 11.11 19.30 27.71
C ALA A 156 11.74 19.83 26.40
N GLU A 157 12.92 19.33 26.01
CA GLU A 157 13.59 19.67 24.74
C GLU A 157 13.20 18.74 23.59
N CYS A 158 12.30 17.75 23.83
CA CYS A 158 11.77 16.84 22.81
C CYS A 158 10.38 17.27 22.35
N ALA A 159 10.13 17.26 21.04
CA ALA A 159 8.83 17.51 20.43
C ALA A 159 8.49 16.49 19.34
N LEU A 160 7.20 16.32 19.06
CA LEU A 160 6.67 15.56 17.92
C LEU A 160 6.26 16.54 16.82
N LEU A 161 6.72 16.29 15.60
CA LEU A 161 6.28 16.93 14.37
C LEU A 161 5.56 15.92 13.47
N ILE A 162 4.31 16.20 13.15
CA ILE A 162 3.51 15.42 12.20
C ILE A 162 3.37 16.23 10.91
N MET A 163 3.89 15.68 9.80
CA MET A 163 3.79 16.27 8.48
C MET A 163 2.43 15.91 7.88
N THR A 164 1.52 16.89 7.69
CA THR A 164 0.13 16.65 7.26
C THR A 164 -0.11 17.04 5.81
N MET A 165 -1.12 16.42 5.19
CA MET A 165 -1.64 16.77 3.86
C MET A 165 -3.14 16.98 4.00
N ASP A 166 -3.55 18.11 4.59
CA ASP A 166 -4.91 18.36 5.06
C ASP A 166 -5.94 18.45 3.93
N THR A 167 -5.49 18.67 2.69
CA THR A 167 -6.33 18.73 1.50
C THR A 167 -6.48 17.41 0.76
N VAL A 168 -5.79 16.34 1.22
CA VAL A 168 -5.80 15.01 0.59
C VAL A 168 -6.52 14.01 1.49
N SER A 169 -7.77 13.70 1.16
CA SER A 169 -8.67 12.88 1.99
C SER A 169 -8.12 11.50 2.36
N SER A 170 -7.31 10.88 1.51
CA SER A 170 -6.63 9.59 1.80
C SER A 170 -5.43 9.73 2.74
N CYS A 171 -4.92 10.94 2.95
CA CYS A 171 -3.75 11.22 3.79
C CYS A 171 -4.13 11.73 5.18
N VAL A 172 -5.25 12.43 5.31
CA VAL A 172 -5.75 12.95 6.61
C VAL A 172 -5.83 11.84 7.66
N PRO A 173 -6.44 10.66 7.41
CA PRO A 173 -6.54 9.62 8.43
C PRO A 173 -5.19 9.05 8.88
N ARG A 174 -4.14 9.14 8.04
CA ARG A 174 -2.78 8.70 8.43
C ARG A 174 -2.25 9.55 9.57
N ALA A 175 -2.28 10.88 9.39
CA ALA A 175 -1.83 11.84 10.41
C ALA A 175 -2.70 11.80 11.69
N GLU A 176 -3.99 11.50 11.55
CA GLU A 176 -4.89 11.29 12.70
C GLU A 176 -4.49 10.03 13.48
N GLY A 177 -4.29 8.90 12.80
CA GLY A 177 -3.85 7.66 13.44
C GLY A 177 -2.48 7.79 14.13
N GLU A 178 -1.52 8.50 13.52
CA GLU A 178 -0.24 8.80 14.12
C GLU A 178 -0.37 9.58 15.44
N TYR A 179 -1.17 10.63 15.42
CA TYR A 179 -1.43 11.47 16.59
C TYR A 179 -2.16 10.69 17.69
N ASP A 180 -3.26 10.03 17.34
CA ASP A 180 -4.12 9.34 18.31
C ASP A 180 -3.36 8.21 19.01
N LYS A 181 -2.65 7.38 18.25
CA LYS A 181 -1.91 6.26 18.82
C LYS A 181 -0.70 6.72 19.65
N PHE A 182 0.03 7.71 19.18
CA PHE A 182 1.14 8.26 19.96
C PHE A 182 0.67 8.84 21.29
N THR A 183 -0.41 9.64 21.30
CA THR A 183 -0.95 10.24 22.52
C THR A 183 -1.63 9.23 23.45
N GLU A 184 -2.25 8.18 22.90
CA GLU A 184 -2.77 7.05 23.68
C GLU A 184 -1.67 6.34 24.48
N LEU A 185 -0.53 6.07 23.82
CA LEU A 185 0.58 5.31 24.43
C LEU A 185 1.55 6.18 25.24
N CYS A 186 1.61 7.48 24.96
CA CYS A 186 2.41 8.44 25.69
C CYS A 186 1.53 9.54 26.33
N PRO A 187 0.62 9.21 27.27
CA PRO A 187 -0.33 10.18 27.83
C PRO A 187 0.35 11.30 28.63
N ASP A 188 1.59 11.09 29.06
CA ASP A 188 2.38 12.10 29.80
C ASP A 188 3.20 13.01 28.88
N PHE A 189 3.15 12.80 27.55
CA PHE A 189 3.79 13.71 26.60
C PHE A 189 2.98 15.01 26.51
N ASP A 190 3.66 16.15 26.71
CA ASP A 190 2.99 17.44 26.71
C ASP A 190 2.42 17.77 25.30
N ALA A 191 1.11 17.87 25.19
CA ALA A 191 0.42 18.18 23.94
C ALA A 191 0.87 19.53 23.31
N ALA A 192 1.38 20.46 24.11
CA ALA A 192 1.94 21.72 23.61
C ALA A 192 3.24 21.54 22.80
N ARG A 193 3.84 20.36 22.86
CA ARG A 193 5.03 19.97 22.09
C ARG A 193 4.71 19.07 20.91
N ILE A 194 3.43 18.95 20.51
CA ILE A 194 3.02 18.24 19.30
C ILE A 194 2.64 19.29 18.25
N PHE A 195 3.41 19.33 17.18
CA PHE A 195 3.25 20.27 16.09
C PHE A 195 2.76 19.55 14.84
N LYS A 196 1.95 20.25 14.03
CA LYS A 196 1.52 19.80 12.71
C LYS A 196 2.03 20.77 11.65
N ALA A 197 2.49 20.25 10.53
CA ALA A 197 2.96 21.07 9.41
C ALA A 197 2.33 20.55 8.11
N ASP A 198 1.37 21.32 7.57
CA ASP A 198 0.72 21.03 6.30
C ASP A 198 1.65 21.37 5.13
N TYR A 199 1.59 20.54 4.07
CA TYR A 199 2.36 20.71 2.84
C TYR A 199 1.61 20.04 1.66
N ASP A 200 2.13 20.21 0.44
CA ASP A 200 1.47 19.76 -0.81
C ASP A 200 1.80 18.31 -1.24
N GLY A 201 2.49 17.54 -0.41
CA GLY A 201 2.88 16.16 -0.72
C GLY A 201 4.26 16.01 -1.34
N THR A 202 4.98 17.11 -1.63
CA THR A 202 6.33 17.07 -2.22
C THR A 202 7.43 17.23 -1.16
N THR A 203 8.59 16.61 -1.40
CA THR A 203 9.75 16.70 -0.50
C THR A 203 10.21 18.14 -0.27
N ASP A 204 10.23 18.99 -1.29
CA ASP A 204 10.66 20.39 -1.21
C ASP A 204 9.74 21.22 -0.32
N LYS A 205 8.43 21.00 -0.42
CA LYS A 205 7.45 21.69 0.42
C LYS A 205 7.43 21.12 1.84
N GLY A 206 7.59 19.81 1.98
CA GLY A 206 7.81 19.16 3.28
C GLY A 206 9.02 19.74 4.01
N ASN A 207 10.15 19.91 3.32
CA ASN A 207 11.34 20.57 3.88
C ASN A 207 11.02 22.00 4.33
N THR A 208 10.35 22.78 3.49
CA THR A 208 10.00 24.19 3.81
C THR A 208 9.09 24.27 5.04
N ALA A 209 8.07 23.42 5.12
CA ALA A 209 7.11 23.39 6.22
C ALA A 209 7.77 22.95 7.53
N ALA A 210 8.59 21.91 7.50
CA ALA A 210 9.35 21.45 8.66
C ALA A 210 10.35 22.51 9.14
N ALA A 211 11.13 23.12 8.24
CA ALA A 211 12.09 24.16 8.58
C ALA A 211 11.43 25.36 9.28
N ALA A 212 10.21 25.73 8.89
CA ALA A 212 9.44 26.79 9.54
C ALA A 212 9.12 26.43 11.00
N VAL A 213 8.70 25.18 11.29
CA VAL A 213 8.43 24.70 12.65
C VAL A 213 9.72 24.66 13.48
N LEU A 214 10.82 24.09 12.94
CA LEU A 214 12.10 24.03 13.63
C LEU A 214 12.61 25.45 14.02
N THR A 215 12.44 26.39 13.12
CA THR A 215 12.85 27.80 13.35
C THR A 215 12.00 28.50 14.41
N ALA A 216 10.69 28.18 14.46
CA ALA A 216 9.77 28.77 15.43
C ALA A 216 9.99 28.25 16.84
N HIS A 217 10.62 27.08 17.01
CA HIS A 217 10.82 26.39 18.28
C HIS A 217 12.31 26.10 18.57
N PRO A 218 13.15 27.13 18.71
CA PRO A 218 14.59 26.98 18.94
C PRO A 218 14.95 26.31 20.28
N GLU A 219 14.01 26.25 21.22
CA GLU A 219 14.12 25.54 22.51
C GLU A 219 14.12 24.01 22.34
N ILE A 220 13.53 23.49 21.29
CA ILE A 220 13.48 22.06 21.03
C ILE A 220 14.77 21.60 20.34
N LYS A 221 15.36 20.53 20.89
CA LYS A 221 16.65 19.97 20.44
C LYS A 221 16.50 18.56 19.88
N LYS A 222 15.47 17.84 20.29
CA LYS A 222 15.19 16.46 19.90
C LYS A 222 13.85 16.41 19.19
N TRP A 223 13.83 15.86 18.00
CA TRP A 223 12.62 15.83 17.19
C TRP A 223 12.21 14.39 16.87
N LEU A 224 10.99 14.06 17.25
CA LEU A 224 10.25 12.90 16.72
C LEU A 224 9.46 13.38 15.50
N VAL A 225 9.56 12.70 14.37
CA VAL A 225 8.90 13.11 13.13
C VAL A 225 8.20 11.93 12.51
N THR A 226 6.96 12.15 12.08
CA THR A 226 6.20 11.24 11.22
C THR A 226 5.36 12.04 10.22
N GLY A 227 4.61 11.39 9.33
CA GLY A 227 3.76 12.15 8.41
C GLY A 227 3.03 11.33 7.38
N ALA A 228 2.14 12.01 6.68
CA ALA A 228 1.14 11.46 5.79
C ALA A 228 1.70 10.74 4.55
N ASN A 229 2.94 11.03 4.13
CA ASN A 229 3.69 10.30 3.11
C ASN A 229 5.20 10.39 3.36
N GLU A 230 5.98 9.64 2.61
CA GLU A 230 7.43 9.57 2.83
C GLU A 230 8.15 10.81 2.32
N GLU A 231 7.64 11.49 1.30
CA GLU A 231 8.19 12.76 0.80
C GLU A 231 8.23 13.82 1.90
N GLY A 232 7.15 13.93 2.69
CA GLY A 232 7.09 14.88 3.80
C GLY A 232 8.10 14.57 4.89
N THR A 233 8.21 13.30 5.29
CA THR A 233 9.15 12.88 6.32
C THR A 233 10.61 12.99 5.88
N VAL A 234 10.92 12.68 4.61
CA VAL A 234 12.24 12.94 4.01
C VAL A 234 12.49 14.44 3.89
N GLY A 235 11.49 15.24 3.56
CA GLY A 235 11.58 16.70 3.59
C GLY A 235 11.95 17.23 4.97
N ALA A 236 11.28 16.74 6.02
CA ALA A 236 11.58 17.08 7.39
C ALA A 236 12.99 16.60 7.83
N LEU A 237 13.42 15.41 7.39
CA LEU A 237 14.77 14.92 7.58
C LEU A 237 15.80 15.91 7.01
N ARG A 238 15.61 16.44 5.79
CA ARG A 238 16.49 17.44 5.17
C ARG A 238 16.50 18.77 5.94
N ALA A 239 15.36 19.17 6.51
CA ALA A 239 15.30 20.34 7.38
C ALA A 239 16.10 20.15 8.68
N LEU A 240 16.01 18.98 9.30
CA LEU A 240 16.78 18.61 10.49
C LEU A 240 18.29 18.60 10.21
N GLU A 241 18.72 17.96 9.12
CA GLU A 241 20.12 17.95 8.67
C GLU A 241 20.65 19.39 8.45
N SER A 242 19.87 20.24 7.78
CA SER A 242 20.24 21.64 7.53
C SER A 242 20.33 22.46 8.82
N ALA A 243 19.55 22.13 9.82
CA ALA A 243 19.58 22.77 11.15
C ALA A 243 20.61 22.16 12.10
N GLY A 244 21.26 21.04 11.74
CA GLY A 244 22.18 20.29 12.60
C GLY A 244 21.50 19.61 13.79
N LEU A 245 20.24 19.20 13.63
CA LEU A 245 19.40 18.56 14.65
C LEU A 245 19.16 17.07 14.37
N ASP A 246 19.70 16.55 13.28
CA ASP A 246 19.48 15.16 12.81
C ASP A 246 20.11 14.11 13.74
N ALA A 247 21.18 14.43 14.43
CA ALA A 247 21.87 13.47 15.31
C ALA A 247 20.99 12.95 16.47
N ASP A 248 20.12 13.79 17.01
CA ASP A 248 19.23 13.50 18.13
C ASP A 248 17.76 13.42 17.69
N ALA A 249 17.50 13.24 16.37
CA ALA A 249 16.17 13.10 15.81
C ALA A 249 15.81 11.64 15.52
N CYS A 250 14.50 11.38 15.51
CA CYS A 250 13.90 10.14 15.06
C CYS A 250 12.83 10.45 14.01
N VAL A 251 13.05 10.04 12.79
CA VAL A 251 12.11 10.19 11.68
C VAL A 251 11.52 8.82 11.34
N VAL A 252 10.20 8.74 11.25
CA VAL A 252 9.47 7.55 10.81
C VAL A 252 8.74 7.89 9.53
N GLY A 253 9.07 7.19 8.44
CA GLY A 253 8.48 7.34 7.12
C GLY A 253 7.15 6.60 6.98
N LEU A 254 6.54 6.76 5.80
CA LEU A 254 5.31 6.05 5.46
C LEU A 254 5.36 5.65 3.98
N GLY A 255 5.58 4.34 3.73
CA GLY A 255 5.74 3.73 2.42
C GLY A 255 7.02 2.90 2.27
N ALA A 256 8.09 3.27 2.95
CA ALA A 256 9.44 2.69 2.93
C ALA A 256 10.18 2.76 1.57
N TYR A 257 9.59 3.37 0.55
CA TYR A 257 10.17 3.46 -0.80
C TYR A 257 11.31 4.49 -0.92
N MET A 258 11.37 5.52 -0.06
CA MET A 258 12.49 6.45 0.06
C MET A 258 13.36 6.14 1.28
N ALA A 259 12.79 5.64 2.38
CA ALA A 259 13.51 5.28 3.59
C ALA A 259 14.60 4.25 3.31
N LYS A 260 14.32 3.25 2.45
CA LYS A 260 15.31 2.25 2.01
C LYS A 260 16.58 2.88 1.42
N ASP A 261 16.44 3.99 0.70
CA ASP A 261 17.58 4.69 0.09
C ASP A 261 18.33 5.55 1.13
N GLU A 262 17.61 6.07 2.13
CA GLU A 262 18.24 6.71 3.29
C GLU A 262 19.09 5.70 4.08
N TRP A 263 18.60 4.49 4.28
CA TRP A 263 19.29 3.44 5.03
C TRP A 263 20.53 2.86 4.33
N LYS A 264 20.62 3.03 3.01
CA LYS A 264 21.83 2.65 2.22
C LYS A 264 22.98 3.66 2.36
N LYS A 265 22.72 4.86 2.90
CA LYS A 265 23.75 5.88 3.09
C LYS A 265 24.67 5.53 4.26
N GLU A 266 25.96 5.84 4.12
CA GLU A 266 26.91 5.66 5.22
C GLU A 266 26.71 6.73 6.30
N GLY A 267 26.87 6.34 7.56
CA GLY A 267 26.86 7.23 8.72
C GLY A 267 25.56 7.22 9.53
N PRO A 268 25.46 8.04 10.57
CA PRO A 268 24.25 8.17 11.35
C PRO A 268 23.08 8.67 10.51
N ASN A 269 21.91 8.09 10.72
CA ASN A 269 20.70 8.45 9.98
C ASN A 269 19.55 8.65 10.95
N ALA A 270 18.83 9.76 10.82
CA ALA A 270 17.66 10.03 11.64
C ALA A 270 16.41 9.28 11.16
N MET A 271 16.36 8.76 9.92
CA MET A 271 15.31 7.87 9.46
C MET A 271 15.45 6.51 10.14
N LYS A 272 14.67 6.27 11.20
CA LYS A 272 14.78 5.09 12.06
C LYS A 272 13.86 3.98 11.67
N ALA A 273 12.71 4.30 11.08
CA ALA A 273 11.70 3.33 10.66
C ALA A 273 10.83 3.91 9.54
N SER A 274 10.01 3.07 8.94
CA SER A 274 8.93 3.48 8.02
C SER A 274 7.83 2.42 8.04
N ALA A 275 6.58 2.84 8.04
CA ALA A 275 5.48 1.91 7.80
C ALA A 275 5.52 1.46 6.34
N TYR A 276 5.78 0.18 6.13
CA TYR A 276 5.71 -0.46 4.82
C TYR A 276 4.35 -1.12 4.64
N PHE A 277 3.72 -0.87 3.53
CA PHE A 277 2.54 -1.56 3.03
C PHE A 277 2.78 -1.88 1.56
N SER A 278 2.25 -3.01 1.11
CA SER A 278 2.65 -3.60 -0.16
C SER A 278 1.53 -3.58 -1.18
N SER A 279 1.79 -3.00 -2.35
CA SER A 279 0.94 -3.17 -3.55
C SER A 279 0.77 -4.64 -3.92
N ASP A 280 1.80 -5.47 -3.71
CA ASP A 280 1.74 -6.92 -3.88
C ASP A 280 0.64 -7.55 -3.00
N SER A 281 0.56 -7.15 -1.74
CA SER A 281 -0.46 -7.66 -0.82
C SER A 281 -1.88 -7.24 -1.22
N VAL A 282 -2.05 -6.01 -1.75
CA VAL A 282 -3.34 -5.55 -2.28
C VAL A 282 -3.72 -6.34 -3.52
N GLY A 283 -2.79 -6.49 -4.48
CA GLY A 283 -3.03 -7.23 -5.71
C GLY A 283 -3.37 -8.70 -5.46
N ARG A 284 -2.57 -9.42 -4.67
CA ARG A 284 -2.84 -10.82 -4.30
C ARG A 284 -4.14 -10.96 -3.52
N GLY A 285 -4.33 -10.13 -2.48
CA GLY A 285 -5.53 -10.17 -1.65
C GLY A 285 -6.81 -9.91 -2.44
N SER A 286 -6.77 -9.00 -3.42
CA SER A 286 -7.92 -8.72 -4.30
C SER A 286 -8.30 -9.93 -5.15
N VAL A 287 -7.32 -10.65 -5.68
CA VAL A 287 -7.57 -11.89 -6.45
C VAL A 287 -8.07 -13.01 -5.54
N ASP A 288 -7.51 -13.15 -4.34
CA ASP A 288 -7.95 -14.17 -3.36
C ASP A 288 -9.42 -13.96 -2.97
N VAL A 289 -9.82 -12.71 -2.70
CA VAL A 289 -11.23 -12.36 -2.42
C VAL A 289 -12.10 -12.62 -3.65
N LEU A 290 -11.63 -12.24 -4.86
CA LEU A 290 -12.38 -12.48 -6.10
C LEU A 290 -12.60 -13.97 -6.36
N ILE A 291 -11.60 -14.82 -6.14
CA ILE A 291 -11.71 -16.27 -6.33
C ILE A 291 -12.73 -16.87 -5.36
N LYS A 292 -12.79 -16.41 -4.13
CA LYS A 292 -13.84 -16.81 -3.19
C LYS A 292 -15.23 -16.46 -3.71
N LEU A 293 -15.42 -15.24 -4.23
CA LEU A 293 -16.68 -14.83 -4.87
C LEU A 293 -17.03 -15.70 -6.07
N ILE A 294 -16.08 -16.01 -6.95
CA ILE A 294 -16.28 -16.91 -8.10
C ILE A 294 -16.73 -18.29 -7.64
N ASN A 295 -16.21 -18.79 -6.51
CA ASN A 295 -16.59 -20.07 -5.93
C ASN A 295 -17.92 -20.01 -5.16
N GLY A 296 -18.55 -18.84 -4.99
CA GLY A 296 -19.78 -18.65 -4.23
C GLY A 296 -19.57 -18.68 -2.71
N GLU A 297 -18.36 -18.38 -2.25
CA GLU A 297 -18.01 -18.28 -0.84
C GLU A 297 -18.37 -16.90 -0.29
N GLU A 298 -18.68 -16.82 1.00
CA GLU A 298 -18.85 -15.53 1.69
C GLU A 298 -17.50 -14.85 1.89
N VAL A 299 -17.46 -13.52 1.68
CA VAL A 299 -16.28 -12.70 1.87
C VAL A 299 -16.61 -11.50 2.76
N GLU A 300 -15.60 -10.95 3.40
CA GLU A 300 -15.74 -9.70 4.16
C GLU A 300 -15.93 -8.52 3.20
N GLU A 301 -16.70 -7.52 3.62
CA GLU A 301 -16.91 -6.30 2.84
C GLU A 301 -15.62 -5.47 2.72
N ARG A 302 -14.76 -5.51 3.76
CA ARG A 302 -13.50 -4.78 3.82
C ARG A 302 -12.38 -5.70 4.26
N THR A 303 -11.37 -5.84 3.43
CA THR A 303 -10.11 -6.52 3.76
C THR A 303 -8.99 -5.50 3.71
N ALA A 304 -8.54 -5.05 4.88
CA ALA A 304 -7.40 -4.14 4.97
C ALA A 304 -6.09 -4.95 4.88
N VAL A 305 -5.14 -4.43 4.12
CA VAL A 305 -3.77 -4.91 4.12
C VAL A 305 -3.03 -4.26 5.27
N ASP A 306 -2.37 -5.08 6.09
CA ASP A 306 -1.62 -4.61 7.25
C ASP A 306 -0.36 -3.85 6.83
N ALA A 307 -0.04 -2.79 7.59
CA ALA A 307 1.25 -2.14 7.52
C ALA A 307 2.22 -2.77 8.53
N ILE A 308 3.45 -2.97 8.09
CA ILE A 308 4.54 -3.45 8.94
C ILE A 308 5.55 -2.32 9.08
N VAL A 309 5.86 -1.90 10.31
CA VAL A 309 6.91 -0.90 10.50
C VAL A 309 8.26 -1.59 10.34
N VAL A 310 8.99 -1.20 9.30
CA VAL A 310 10.32 -1.71 8.98
C VAL A 310 11.40 -0.73 9.46
N THR A 311 12.56 -1.28 9.78
CA THR A 311 13.75 -0.54 10.23
C THR A 311 14.94 -0.86 9.32
N PRO A 312 16.09 -0.17 9.45
CA PRO A 312 17.32 -0.52 8.72
C PRO A 312 17.73 -1.99 8.83
N GLU A 313 17.37 -2.65 9.93
CA GLU A 313 17.72 -4.05 10.18
C GLU A 313 16.74 -5.05 9.55
N THR A 314 15.48 -4.63 9.32
CA THR A 314 14.40 -5.56 8.94
C THR A 314 13.87 -5.35 7.52
N TYR A 315 14.10 -4.17 6.90
CA TYR A 315 13.46 -3.81 5.63
C TYR A 315 13.80 -4.78 4.49
N VAL A 316 15.04 -5.29 4.42
CA VAL A 316 15.45 -6.21 3.35
C VAL A 316 14.67 -7.53 3.42
N GLU A 317 14.46 -8.06 4.64
CA GLU A 317 13.70 -9.30 4.83
C GLU A 317 12.20 -9.10 4.54
N VAL A 318 11.63 -7.99 5.03
CA VAL A 318 10.18 -7.72 4.92
C VAL A 318 9.79 -7.28 3.52
N MET A 319 10.57 -6.39 2.89
CA MET A 319 10.25 -5.84 1.58
C MET A 319 10.68 -6.75 0.42
N GLY A 320 11.59 -7.72 0.67
CA GLY A 320 12.05 -8.63 -0.36
C GLY A 320 12.63 -7.90 -1.58
N THR A 321 12.09 -8.14 -2.77
CA THR A 321 12.54 -7.51 -4.02
C THR A 321 12.32 -6.00 -4.05
N TYR A 322 11.40 -5.47 -3.27
CA TYR A 322 11.14 -4.03 -3.16
C TYR A 322 12.18 -3.27 -2.32
N ALA A 323 13.09 -3.98 -1.64
CA ALA A 323 14.20 -3.39 -0.90
C ALA A 323 15.38 -2.94 -1.79
N GLU A 324 15.42 -3.36 -3.06
CA GLU A 324 16.49 -3.07 -4.03
C GLU A 324 16.51 -1.62 -4.54
#